data_9e6789e0dd6f8204d5b451e5daec7393
#
_entry.id   9e6789e0dd6f8204d5b451e5daec7393
#
_cell.length_a   1.000
_cell.length_b   1.000
_cell.length_c   1.000
_cell.angle_alpha   90.00
_cell.angle_beta   90.00
_cell.angle_gamma   90.00
#
_symmetry.space_group_name_H-M   'P 1'
#
loop_
_entity.id
_entity.type
_entity.pdbx_description
1 polymer ?
#
loop_
_entity_poly.entity_id
_entity_poly.type
_entity_poly.pdbx_seq_one_letter_code
_entity_poly.pdbx_strand_id
1 'polypeptide(L)'
;MHTVCETHAFRAAAQAAGMDDDELEELVELLGANPMAGDVMQGTGGCRKLRFARKGMGKSKGYRTITLYSGERMPVFLLTVFGKGQKVNLSKAERNQLKKVVDQIVDAYAQKAPLVGEVK
;
A
#
# COMPACT_ATOMS: atom_id res chain seq x y z
N MET A 1 11.77 -3.63 -12.36
CA MET A 1 10.54 -3.30 -11.64
C MET A 1 10.75 -3.37 -10.14
N HIS A 2 10.09 -2.50 -9.41
CA HIS A 2 10.17 -2.49 -7.96
C HIS A 2 9.33 -3.62 -7.38
N THR A 3 9.80 -4.26 -6.33
CA THR A 3 9.06 -5.34 -5.67
C THR A 3 7.86 -4.78 -4.92
N VAL A 4 6.73 -5.46 -5.03
CA VAL A 4 5.49 -5.10 -4.34
C VAL A 4 5.10 -6.22 -3.38
N CYS A 5 4.80 -5.86 -2.15
CA CYS A 5 4.51 -6.81 -1.08
C CYS A 5 3.09 -6.59 -0.56
N GLU A 6 2.28 -7.64 -0.56
CA GLU A 6 0.91 -7.59 -0.03
C GLU A 6 0.93 -7.99 1.43
N THR A 7 0.38 -7.12 2.28
CA THR A 7 0.22 -7.47 3.69
C THR A 7 -1.04 -8.32 3.87
N HIS A 8 -1.13 -9.02 5.00
CA HIS A 8 -2.33 -9.79 5.31
C HIS A 8 -3.56 -8.89 5.43
N ALA A 9 -3.38 -7.72 6.03
CA ALA A 9 -4.47 -6.74 6.16
C ALA A 9 -4.96 -6.29 4.79
N PHE A 10 -4.04 -6.09 3.85
CA PHE A 10 -4.41 -5.71 2.49
C PHE A 10 -5.23 -6.82 1.81
N ARG A 11 -4.80 -8.05 1.93
CA ARG A 11 -5.51 -9.18 1.30
C ARG A 11 -6.94 -9.28 1.80
N ALA A 12 -7.14 -9.15 3.12
CA ALA A 12 -8.47 -9.17 3.70
C ALA A 12 -9.31 -7.99 3.20
N ALA A 13 -8.71 -6.80 3.15
CA ALA A 13 -9.40 -5.61 2.68
C ALA A 13 -9.76 -5.70 1.20
N ALA A 14 -8.88 -6.25 0.38
CA ALA A 14 -9.13 -6.43 -1.05
C ALA A 14 -10.29 -7.38 -1.29
N GLN A 15 -10.35 -8.46 -0.55
CA GLN A 15 -11.44 -9.41 -0.64
C GLN A 15 -12.76 -8.75 -0.22
N ALA A 16 -12.75 -8.02 0.86
CA ALA A 16 -13.94 -7.29 1.33
C ALA A 16 -14.40 -6.22 0.35
N ALA A 17 -13.46 -5.59 -0.35
CA ALA A 17 -13.77 -4.56 -1.34
C ALA A 17 -14.21 -5.13 -2.69
N GLY A 18 -14.08 -6.44 -2.88
CA GLY A 18 -14.46 -7.09 -4.12
C GLY A 18 -13.43 -6.96 -5.25
N MET A 19 -12.16 -6.75 -4.89
CA MET A 19 -11.10 -6.67 -5.87
C MET A 19 -10.78 -8.06 -6.40
N ASP A 20 -10.83 -8.25 -7.74
CA ASP A 20 -10.53 -9.54 -8.32
C ASP A 20 -9.03 -9.69 -8.63
N ASP A 21 -8.64 -10.89 -9.05
CA ASP A 21 -7.24 -11.19 -9.31
C ASP A 21 -6.65 -10.35 -10.45
N ASP A 22 -7.44 -10.05 -11.46
CA ASP A 22 -6.97 -9.23 -12.59
C ASP A 22 -6.72 -7.80 -12.14
N GLU A 23 -7.62 -7.26 -11.31
CA GLU A 23 -7.46 -5.91 -10.76
C GLU A 23 -6.23 -5.83 -9.86
N LEU A 24 -6.03 -6.86 -9.05
CA LEU A 24 -4.86 -6.92 -8.17
C LEU A 24 -3.57 -6.98 -8.99
N GLU A 25 -3.55 -7.79 -10.03
CA GLU A 25 -2.37 -7.91 -10.90
C GLU A 25 -2.05 -6.57 -11.56
N GLU A 26 -3.05 -5.86 -12.05
CA GLU A 26 -2.85 -4.53 -12.64
C GLU A 26 -2.28 -3.54 -11.62
N LEU A 27 -2.79 -3.58 -10.39
CA LEU A 27 -2.31 -2.71 -9.32
C LEU A 27 -0.84 -3.00 -9.00
N VAL A 28 -0.49 -4.28 -8.89
CA VAL A 28 0.88 -4.69 -8.62
C VAL A 28 1.82 -4.26 -9.74
N GLU A 29 1.40 -4.42 -10.99
CA GLU A 29 2.20 -3.98 -12.13
C GLU A 29 2.42 -2.47 -12.13
N LEU A 30 1.36 -1.72 -11.83
CA LEU A 30 1.43 -0.26 -11.78
C LEU A 30 2.42 0.19 -10.71
N LEU A 31 2.34 -0.38 -9.53
CA LEU A 31 3.23 -0.02 -8.42
C LEU A 31 4.66 -0.51 -8.64
N GLY A 32 4.83 -1.65 -9.29
CA GLY A 32 6.15 -2.14 -9.65
C GLY A 32 6.86 -1.22 -10.61
N ALA A 33 6.11 -0.62 -11.54
CA ALA A 33 6.64 0.33 -12.50
C ALA A 33 6.78 1.73 -11.91
N ASN A 34 5.92 2.08 -10.96
CA ASN A 34 5.90 3.42 -10.36
C ASN A 34 5.61 3.33 -8.86
N PRO A 35 6.63 3.00 -8.05
CA PRO A 35 6.43 2.79 -6.61
C PRO A 35 6.01 4.05 -5.86
N MET A 36 6.19 5.22 -6.45
CA MET A 36 5.81 6.50 -5.84
C MET A 36 4.44 6.98 -6.29
N ALA A 37 3.66 6.15 -6.96
CA ALA A 37 2.32 6.53 -7.42
C ALA A 37 1.42 6.89 -6.23
N GLY A 38 0.59 7.90 -6.42
CA GLY A 38 -0.34 8.36 -5.40
C GLY A 38 0.17 9.57 -4.63
N ASP A 39 -0.65 10.06 -3.72
CA ASP A 39 -0.37 11.25 -2.95
C ASP A 39 0.10 10.89 -1.55
N VAL A 40 1.13 11.56 -1.08
CA VAL A 40 1.66 11.35 0.27
C VAL A 40 0.61 11.74 1.30
N MET A 41 0.43 10.88 2.29
CA MET A 41 -0.46 11.15 3.41
C MET A 41 0.36 11.64 4.59
N GLN A 42 0.16 12.89 4.99
CA GLN A 42 0.90 13.46 6.09
C GLN A 42 0.60 12.76 7.40
N GLY A 43 1.61 12.66 8.25
CA GLY A 43 1.46 12.06 9.57
C GLY A 43 1.42 10.55 9.58
N THR A 44 1.75 9.89 8.47
CA THR A 44 1.71 8.42 8.37
C THR A 44 3.07 7.77 8.24
N GLY A 45 4.13 8.57 8.11
CA GLY A 45 5.48 7.99 7.98
C GLY A 45 5.83 7.51 6.59
N GLY A 46 5.13 7.97 5.56
CA GLY A 46 5.46 7.65 4.17
C GLY A 46 4.40 6.89 3.41
N CYS A 47 3.19 6.80 3.97
CA CYS A 47 2.08 6.19 3.24
C CYS A 47 1.60 7.10 2.12
N ARG A 48 1.12 6.46 1.06
CA ARG A 48 0.53 7.14 -0.09
C ARG A 48 -0.87 6.60 -0.35
N LYS A 49 -1.75 7.48 -0.80
CA LYS A 49 -3.12 7.11 -1.18
C LYS A 49 -3.21 7.18 -2.69
N LEU A 50 -3.59 6.07 -3.30
CA LEU A 50 -3.68 5.93 -4.74
C LEU A 50 -5.11 5.59 -5.15
N ARG A 51 -5.64 6.36 -6.10
CA ARG A 51 -6.90 6.02 -6.74
C ARG A 51 -6.62 5.01 -7.84
N PHE A 52 -7.34 3.91 -7.81
CA PHE A 52 -7.18 2.86 -8.79
C PHE A 52 -8.53 2.52 -9.38
N ALA A 53 -8.65 2.55 -10.70
CA ALA A 53 -9.91 2.34 -11.38
C ALA A 53 -10.43 0.93 -11.13
N ARG A 54 -11.71 0.83 -10.73
CA ARG A 54 -12.40 -0.45 -10.68
C ARG A 54 -12.83 -0.82 -12.08
N LYS A 55 -12.77 -2.11 -12.39
CA LYS A 55 -13.11 -2.63 -13.71
C LYS A 55 -14.49 -2.14 -14.13
N GLY A 56 -14.54 -1.47 -15.29
CA GLY A 56 -15.78 -0.92 -15.82
C GLY A 56 -16.25 0.37 -15.17
N MET A 57 -15.47 0.93 -14.25
CA MET A 57 -15.81 2.16 -13.54
C MET A 57 -14.63 3.12 -13.58
N GLY A 58 -14.89 4.43 -13.54
CA GLY A 58 -13.84 5.42 -13.52
C GLY A 58 -13.11 5.47 -12.16
N LYS A 59 -12.01 6.23 -12.10
CA LYS A 59 -11.21 6.36 -10.88
C LYS A 59 -11.99 6.89 -9.69
N SER A 60 -12.99 7.75 -9.93
CA SER A 60 -13.80 8.33 -8.87
C SER A 60 -14.67 7.30 -8.17
N LYS A 61 -15.00 6.20 -8.84
CA LYS A 61 -15.82 5.13 -8.30
C LYS A 61 -15.01 3.84 -8.11
N GLY A 62 -13.70 3.94 -8.19
CA GLY A 62 -12.83 2.80 -8.05
C GLY A 62 -12.35 2.61 -6.63
N TYR A 63 -11.18 2.00 -6.52
CA TYR A 63 -10.56 1.71 -5.23
C TYR A 63 -9.69 2.86 -4.75
N ARG A 64 -9.57 2.96 -3.44
CA ARG A 64 -8.57 3.80 -2.77
C ARG A 64 -7.59 2.87 -2.09
N THR A 65 -6.36 2.86 -2.55
CA THR A 65 -5.33 1.97 -2.03
C THR A 65 -4.34 2.76 -1.19
N ILE A 66 -3.99 2.23 -0.03
CA ILE A 66 -2.96 2.82 0.83
C ILE A 66 -1.71 1.97 0.72
N THR A 67 -0.60 2.60 0.33
CA THR A 67 0.69 1.94 0.15
C THR A 67 1.74 2.58 1.02
N LEU A 68 2.85 1.87 1.21
CA LEU A 68 4.04 2.40 1.86
C LEU A 68 5.23 2.23 0.92
N TYR A 69 5.87 3.33 0.58
CA TYR A 69 7.13 3.31 -0.15
C TYR A 69 8.18 4.02 0.70
N SER A 70 9.21 3.31 1.10
CA SER A 70 10.21 3.82 2.03
C SER A 70 11.62 3.81 1.45
N GLY A 71 11.75 3.83 0.13
CA GLY A 71 13.03 3.88 -0.55
C GLY A 71 13.26 2.69 -1.45
N GLU A 72 14.31 2.78 -2.27
CA GLU A 72 14.58 1.79 -3.30
C GLU A 72 14.95 0.41 -2.76
N ARG A 73 15.45 0.36 -1.55
CA ARG A 73 15.89 -0.91 -0.94
C ARG A 73 14.77 -1.70 -0.30
N MET A 74 13.59 -1.11 -0.19
CA MET A 74 12.44 -1.76 0.39
C MET A 74 11.36 -1.96 -0.65
N PRO A 75 10.59 -3.05 -0.56
CA PRO A 75 9.45 -3.20 -1.46
C PRO A 75 8.39 -2.14 -1.16
N VAL A 76 7.49 -1.95 -2.12
CA VAL A 76 6.28 -1.20 -1.86
C VAL A 76 5.33 -2.13 -1.11
N PHE A 77 4.82 -1.68 0.03
CA PHE A 77 3.86 -2.47 0.80
C PHE A 77 2.45 -2.02 0.51
N LEU A 78 1.58 -2.95 0.18
CA LEU A 78 0.15 -2.71 0.06
C LEU A 78 -0.44 -2.90 1.45
N LEU A 79 -0.97 -1.83 2.05
CA LEU A 79 -1.43 -1.85 3.43
C LEU A 79 -2.92 -2.10 3.55
N THR A 80 -3.73 -1.42 2.74
CA THR A 80 -5.18 -1.59 2.75
C THR A 80 -5.79 -1.03 1.49
N VAL A 81 -7.06 -1.33 1.27
CA VAL A 81 -7.81 -0.81 0.14
C VAL A 81 -9.27 -0.63 0.54
N PHE A 82 -9.89 0.41 0.00
CA PHE A 82 -11.30 0.71 0.21
C PHE A 82 -12.01 0.67 -1.14
N GLY A 83 -13.15 0.01 -1.19
CA GLY A 83 -13.96 -0.06 -2.39
C GLY A 83 -15.02 1.03 -2.43
N LYS A 84 -15.87 0.95 -3.45
CA LYS A 84 -16.99 1.85 -3.61
C LYS A 84 -17.92 1.75 -2.40
N GLY A 85 -18.35 2.91 -1.91
CA GLY A 85 -19.26 2.96 -0.77
C GLY A 85 -18.58 2.89 0.59
N GLN A 86 -17.28 2.67 0.60
CA GLN A 86 -16.51 2.67 1.84
C GLN A 86 -15.90 4.06 2.05
N LYS A 87 -15.37 4.29 3.26
CA LYS A 87 -14.80 5.60 3.59
C LYS A 87 -13.68 5.97 2.60
N VAL A 88 -13.59 7.24 2.30
CA VAL A 88 -12.58 7.77 1.37
C VAL A 88 -11.39 8.34 2.12
N ASN A 89 -11.62 8.92 3.29
CA ASN A 89 -10.57 9.53 4.09
C ASN A 89 -10.44 8.85 5.45
N LEU A 90 -9.21 8.80 5.94
CA LEU A 90 -8.93 8.23 7.24
C LEU A 90 -9.09 9.30 8.34
N SER A 91 -9.61 8.87 9.48
CA SER A 91 -9.65 9.72 10.67
C SER A 91 -8.22 9.89 11.22
N LYS A 92 -8.05 10.83 12.13
CA LYS A 92 -6.76 11.03 12.78
C LYS A 92 -6.31 9.77 13.52
N ALA A 93 -7.26 9.10 14.19
CA ALA A 93 -6.96 7.85 14.90
C ALA A 93 -6.48 6.76 13.94
N GLU A 94 -7.12 6.66 12.77
CA GLU A 94 -6.74 5.69 11.75
C GLU A 94 -5.37 6.00 11.17
N ARG A 95 -5.03 7.26 10.97
CA ARG A 95 -3.71 7.67 10.51
C ARG A 95 -2.64 7.33 11.54
N ASN A 96 -2.93 7.55 12.81
CA ASN A 96 -2.02 7.19 13.89
C ASN A 96 -1.78 5.68 13.93
N GLN A 97 -2.82 4.90 13.70
CA GLN A 97 -2.71 3.45 13.64
C GLN A 97 -1.84 3.01 12.46
N LEU A 98 -2.02 3.65 11.30
CA LEU A 98 -1.17 3.39 10.14
C LEU A 98 0.29 3.69 10.44
N LYS A 99 0.56 4.79 11.11
CA LYS A 99 1.92 5.16 11.47
C LYS A 99 2.58 4.09 12.32
N LYS A 100 1.84 3.52 13.26
CA LYS A 100 2.36 2.43 14.09
C LYS A 100 2.71 1.20 13.25
N VAL A 101 1.84 0.86 12.31
CA VAL A 101 2.08 -0.26 11.40
C VAL A 101 3.32 0.01 10.54
N VAL A 102 3.44 1.22 10.02
CA VAL A 102 4.60 1.63 9.23
C VAL A 102 5.89 1.48 10.04
N ASP A 103 5.90 1.98 11.27
CA ASP A 103 7.07 1.89 12.13
C ASP A 103 7.47 0.44 12.38
N GLN A 104 6.50 -0.44 12.59
CA GLN A 104 6.75 -1.87 12.77
C GLN A 104 7.36 -2.51 11.52
N ILE A 105 6.84 -2.17 10.36
CA ILE A 105 7.34 -2.70 9.08
C ILE A 105 8.77 -2.24 8.84
N VAL A 106 9.00 -0.94 9.00
CA VAL A 106 10.33 -0.36 8.76
C VAL A 106 11.35 -0.95 9.73
N ASP A 107 11.01 -1.07 11.01
CA ASP A 107 11.91 -1.64 12.00
C ASP A 107 12.23 -3.11 11.70
N ALA A 108 11.21 -3.88 11.37
CA ALA A 108 11.40 -5.30 11.06
C ALA A 108 12.28 -5.48 9.83
N TYR A 109 12.05 -4.67 8.81
CA TYR A 109 12.82 -4.74 7.58
C TYR A 109 14.26 -4.25 7.79
N ALA A 110 14.43 -3.21 8.57
CA ALA A 110 15.76 -2.66 8.88
C ALA A 110 16.61 -3.67 9.65
N GLN A 111 16.00 -4.45 10.53
CA GLN A 111 16.71 -5.49 11.27
C GLN A 111 17.21 -6.61 10.36
N LYS A 112 16.46 -6.95 9.33
CA LYS A 112 16.84 -8.00 8.39
C LYS A 112 17.81 -7.51 7.32
N ALA A 113 17.55 -6.35 6.77
CA ALA A 113 18.32 -5.83 5.65
C ALA A 113 19.81 -5.63 5.97
N PRO A 114 20.18 -5.04 7.11
CA PRO A 114 21.61 -4.91 7.44
C PRO A 114 22.32 -6.24 7.57
N LEU A 115 21.66 -7.23 8.19
CA LEU A 115 22.25 -8.56 8.33
C LEU A 115 22.52 -9.20 6.98
N VAL A 116 21.56 -9.11 6.08
CA VAL A 116 21.72 -9.64 4.73
C VAL A 116 22.81 -8.88 3.99
N GLY A 117 22.85 -7.57 4.16
CA GLY A 117 23.88 -6.74 3.55
C GLY A 117 25.27 -7.03 4.05
N GLU A 118 25.42 -7.32 5.33
CA GLU A 118 26.71 -7.59 5.95
C GLU A 118 27.28 -8.95 5.55
N VAL A 119 26.42 -9.88 5.23
CA VAL A 119 26.85 -11.22 4.83
C VAL A 119 27.51 -11.21 3.45
N LYS A 120 27.28 -10.21 2.67
CA LYS A 120 27.90 -10.10 1.35
C LYS A 120 29.43 -10.06 1.43
#